data_2d6a97689d01ec22f73f079ec4593fd1
#
_entry.id   2d6a97689d01ec22f73f079ec4593fd1
#
_cell.length_a   1.000
_cell.length_b   1.000
_cell.length_c   1.000
_cell.angle_alpha   90.00
_cell.angle_beta   90.00
_cell.angle_gamma   90.00
#
_symmetry.space_group_name_H-M   'P 1'
#
loop_
_entity.id
_entity.type
_entity.pdbx_description
1 polymer ?
#
loop_
_entity_poly.entity_id
_entity_poly.type
_entity_poly.pdbx_seq_one_letter_code
_entity_poly.pdbx_strand_id
1 'polypeptide(L)' 'MGDNQEILFAKTLEEVRKQAKKQQNCIAEDQVREAFGHLSLSEEQIALVFDYLKKHKIGIGEPVDADEYLS' A
#
# COMPACT_ATOMS: atom_id res chain seq x y z
N MET A 1 16.92 -18.67 -3.10
CA MET A 1 16.98 -17.33 -3.35
C MET A 1 15.70 -16.58 -3.09
N GLY A 2 15.06 -16.87 -1.98
CA GLY A 2 13.89 -16.12 -1.58
C GLY A 2 14.19 -14.66 -1.25
N ASP A 3 15.46 -14.35 -1.11
CA ASP A 3 15.85 -13.00 -0.71
C ASP A 3 15.45 -11.95 -1.72
N ASN A 4 15.47 -12.31 -2.99
CA ASN A 4 15.11 -11.34 -4.03
C ASN A 4 13.66 -10.91 -3.93
N GLN A 5 12.78 -11.83 -3.54
CA GLN A 5 11.37 -11.52 -3.42
C GLN A 5 11.12 -10.55 -2.27
N GLU A 6 11.85 -10.73 -1.18
CA GLU A 6 11.72 -9.82 -0.05
C GLU A 6 12.21 -8.42 -0.41
N ILE A 7 13.29 -8.35 -1.16
CA ILE A 7 13.81 -7.06 -1.59
C ILE A 7 12.81 -6.38 -2.52
N LEU A 8 12.26 -7.12 -3.45
CA LEU A 8 11.27 -6.57 -4.37
C LEU A 8 10.02 -6.11 -3.62
N PHE A 9 9.60 -6.87 -2.63
CA PHE A 9 8.47 -6.50 -1.83
C PHE A 9 8.71 -5.18 -1.11
N ALA A 10 9.88 -5.04 -0.48
CA ALA A 10 10.21 -3.82 0.23
C ALA A 10 10.28 -2.62 -0.71
N LYS A 11 10.89 -2.81 -1.86
CA LYS A 11 10.99 -1.73 -2.84
C LYS A 11 9.62 -1.31 -3.34
N THR A 12 8.77 -2.28 -3.62
CA THR A 12 7.43 -1.99 -4.10
C THR A 12 6.63 -1.25 -3.03
N LEU A 13 6.79 -1.65 -1.78
CA LEU A 13 6.13 -0.96 -0.67
C LEU A 13 6.55 0.51 -0.62
N GLU A 14 7.84 0.78 -0.77
CA GLU A 14 8.32 2.14 -0.77
C GLU A 14 7.75 2.93 -1.94
N GLU A 15 7.69 2.33 -3.10
CA GLU A 15 7.15 3.00 -4.27
C GLU A 15 5.67 3.32 -4.08
N VAL A 16 4.92 2.38 -3.51
CA VAL A 16 3.51 2.60 -3.25
C VAL A 16 3.34 3.75 -2.25
N ARG A 17 4.18 3.78 -1.23
CA ARG A 17 4.11 4.87 -0.27
C ARG A 17 4.40 6.22 -0.91
N LYS A 18 5.41 6.27 -1.76
CA LYS A 18 5.74 7.51 -2.46
C LYS A 18 4.60 7.94 -3.37
N GLN A 19 4.03 6.98 -4.06
CA GLN A 19 2.90 7.26 -4.93
C GLN A 19 1.73 7.82 -4.13
N ALA A 20 1.45 7.21 -2.98
CA ALA A 20 0.36 7.66 -2.13
C ALA A 20 0.60 9.08 -1.63
N LYS A 21 1.84 9.41 -1.29
CA LYS A 21 2.15 10.76 -0.84
C LYS A 21 1.87 11.78 -1.92
N LYS A 22 2.13 11.43 -3.15
CA LYS A 22 1.84 12.32 -4.28
C LYS A 22 0.34 12.47 -4.50
N GLN A 23 -0.43 11.52 -4.04
CA GLN A 23 -1.88 11.50 -4.19
C GLN A 23 -2.59 11.88 -2.89
N GLN A 24 -1.99 12.75 -2.11
CA GLN A 24 -2.58 13.24 -0.87
C GLN A 24 -2.78 12.14 0.17
N ASN A 25 -1.79 11.28 0.28
CA ASN A 25 -1.79 10.16 1.24
C ASN A 25 -2.93 9.19 1.00
N CYS A 26 -3.23 8.93 -0.26
CA CYS A 26 -4.21 7.91 -0.59
C CYS A 26 -3.76 7.17 -1.85
N ILE A 27 -4.21 5.93 -1.95
CA ILE A 27 -3.90 5.12 -3.12
C ILE A 27 -5.05 4.16 -3.34
N ALA A 28 -5.40 3.95 -4.60
CA ALA A 28 -6.51 3.06 -4.90
C ALA A 28 -6.12 1.61 -4.66
N GLU A 29 -7.10 0.80 -4.27
CA GLU A 29 -6.85 -0.62 -4.06
C GLU A 29 -6.29 -1.26 -5.32
N ASP A 30 -6.82 -0.89 -6.47
CA ASP A 30 -6.35 -1.42 -7.74
C ASP A 30 -4.88 -1.07 -7.98
N GLN A 31 -4.48 0.13 -7.61
CA GLN A 31 -3.09 0.54 -7.76
C GLN A 31 -2.17 -0.33 -6.92
N VAL A 32 -2.59 -0.65 -5.71
CA VAL A 32 -1.80 -1.50 -4.84
C VAL A 32 -1.69 -2.89 -5.43
N ARG A 33 -2.80 -3.45 -5.87
CA ARG A 33 -2.80 -4.78 -6.45
C ARG A 33 -1.95 -4.85 -7.71
N GLU A 34 -2.00 -3.82 -8.53
CA GLU A 34 -1.17 -3.77 -9.73
C GLU A 34 0.30 -3.66 -9.38
N ALA A 35 0.63 -2.84 -8.39
CA ALA A 35 2.01 -2.67 -8.01
C ALA A 35 2.63 -3.97 -7.52
N PHE A 36 1.85 -4.78 -6.81
CA PHE A 36 2.34 -6.06 -6.28
C PHE A 36 1.97 -7.25 -7.15
N GLY A 37 1.36 -7.00 -8.29
CA GLY A 37 0.93 -8.09 -9.17
C GLY A 37 2.08 -8.98 -9.62
N HIS A 38 3.23 -8.39 -9.89
CA HIS A 38 4.39 -9.15 -10.35
C HIS A 38 4.99 -10.04 -9.26
N LEU A 39 4.59 -9.84 -8.02
CA LEU A 39 5.07 -10.67 -6.92
C LEU A 39 4.13 -11.81 -6.59
N SER A 40 2.97 -11.84 -7.20
CA SER A 40 1.98 -12.90 -6.98
C SER A 40 1.67 -13.13 -5.51
N LEU A 41 1.38 -12.05 -4.81
CA LEU A 41 1.10 -12.15 -3.39
C LEU A 41 -0.26 -12.79 -3.15
N SER A 42 -0.37 -13.50 -2.03
CA SER A 42 -1.65 -14.07 -1.62
C SER A 42 -2.56 -12.97 -1.06
N GLU A 43 -3.84 -13.32 -0.88
CA GLU A 43 -4.79 -12.37 -0.31
C GLU A 43 -4.35 -11.92 1.09
N GLU A 44 -3.79 -12.82 1.87
CA GLU A 44 -3.31 -12.48 3.19
C GLU A 44 -2.18 -11.47 3.13
N GLN A 45 -1.28 -11.65 2.19
CA GLN A 45 -0.17 -10.72 2.04
C GLN A 45 -0.65 -9.37 1.56
N ILE A 46 -1.61 -9.35 0.66
CA ILE A 46 -2.20 -8.10 0.20
C ILE A 46 -2.87 -7.37 1.37
N ALA A 47 -3.58 -8.13 2.21
CA ALA A 47 -4.21 -7.53 3.38
C ALA A 47 -3.19 -6.92 4.32
N LEU A 48 -2.04 -7.56 4.47
CA LEU A 48 -0.97 -7.01 5.29
C LEU A 48 -0.43 -5.70 4.70
N VAL A 49 -0.36 -5.63 3.37
CA VAL A 49 0.07 -4.41 2.72
C VAL A 49 -0.92 -3.29 3.01
N PHE A 50 -2.20 -3.57 2.88
CA PHE A 50 -3.22 -2.56 3.19
C PHE A 50 -3.12 -2.10 4.64
N ASP A 51 -2.94 -3.04 5.55
CA ASP A 51 -2.80 -2.70 6.96
C ASP A 51 -1.58 -1.83 7.22
N TYR A 52 -0.48 -2.17 6.58
CA TYR A 52 0.74 -1.38 6.68
C TYR A 52 0.51 0.05 6.21
N LEU A 53 -0.14 0.20 5.07
CA LEU A 53 -0.41 1.53 4.53
C LEU A 53 -1.31 2.33 5.46
N LYS A 54 -2.32 1.69 6.02
CA LYS A 54 -3.21 2.36 6.95
C LYS A 54 -2.48 2.83 8.20
N LYS A 55 -1.54 2.03 8.68
CA LYS A 55 -0.74 2.41 9.83
C LYS A 55 0.11 3.63 9.56
N HIS A 56 0.45 3.85 8.31
CA HIS A 56 1.21 5.02 7.90
C HIS A 56 0.31 6.16 7.47
N LYS A 57 -0.96 6.09 7.82
CA LYS A 57 -1.94 7.14 7.54
C LYS A 57 -2.16 7.34 6.06
N ILE A 58 -2.10 6.26 5.31
CA ILE A 58 -2.39 6.28 3.88
C ILE A 58 -3.76 5.64 3.68
N GLY A 59 -4.65 6.35 3.03
CA GLY A 59 -5.99 5.84 2.76
C GLY A 59 -6.00 4.91 1.56
N ILE A 60 -6.80 3.86 1.66
CA ILE A 60 -6.97 2.93 0.56
C ILE A 60 -8.27 3.27 -0.14
N GLY A 61 -8.15 3.74 -1.37
CA GLY A 61 -9.33 4.09 -2.15
C GLY A 61 -9.86 5.49 -1.90
N GLU A 62 -9.63 6.02 -0.73
CA GLU A 62 -10.09 7.35 -0.37
C GLU A 62 -9.03 8.05 0.46
N PRO A 63 -8.89 9.38 0.32
CA PRO A 63 -7.94 10.11 1.15
C PRO A 63 -8.30 10.02 2.61
N VAL A 64 -7.28 9.94 3.45
CA VAL A 64 -7.50 9.97 4.89
C VAL A 64 -7.84 11.40 5.29
N ASP A 65 -9.03 11.58 5.83
CA ASP A 65 -9.49 12.88 6.24
C ASP A 65 -9.57 12.91 7.76
N ALA A 66 -8.84 13.83 8.37
CA ALA A 66 -8.81 13.93 9.82
C ALA A 66 -10.20 14.23 10.38
N ASP A 67 -11.00 14.98 9.64
CA ASP A 67 -12.34 15.32 10.09
C ASP A 67 -13.21 14.10 10.25
N GLU A 68 -13.04 13.12 9.40
CA GLU A 68 -13.83 11.90 9.48
C GLU A 68 -13.51 11.10 10.74
N TYR A 69 -12.28 11.16 11.16
CA TYR A 69 -11.87 10.44 12.35
C TYR A 69 -12.45 11.06 13.61
N LEU A 70 -12.73 12.34 13.54
CA LEU A 70 -13.23 13.05 14.69
C LEU A 70 -14.74 13.02 14.81
N SER A 71 -15.41 12.66 13.76
CA SER A 71 -16.86 12.66 13.73
C SER A 71 -17.50 11.35 14.13
#